data_8d14ec23b048559417c7af6fd1175a7c
#
_entry.id   8d14ec23b048559417c7af6fd1175a7c
#
_cell.length_a   1.000
_cell.length_b   1.000
_cell.length_c   1.000
_cell.angle_alpha   90.00
_cell.angle_beta   90.00
_cell.angle_gamma   90.00
#
_symmetry.space_group_name_H-M   'P 1'
#
loop_
_entity.id
_entity.type
_entity.pdbx_description
1 polymer ?
#
loop_
_entity_poly.entity_id
_entity_poly.type
_entity_poly.pdbx_seq_one_letter_code
_entity_poly.pdbx_strand_id
1 'polypeptide(L)'
;MTTLLDTPVDRIKPDTPALALNDAHKRFGAVIALDGISLDVRHGEVLALLGDNGAGKSTLIKCLSGALRLDSGSIEMDGMPVTIHAPSDARALGLETVYQDLALFDNLRPTDNFYAGRELAGPTWLPRSLRFLKRKRMTESTREVLERLQVSLPDFHTTVGLMSGGQRQAVAVARATAFTSRLVILDEPTAALGVREAARVLDLIKRLRSDQKAVVVISHAMDHVMEVADRAIVMRRGRKVGELIPSEASREQIVSLIVGG
;
A
#
# COMPACT_ATOMS: atom_id res chain seq x y z
N MET A 1 -17.34 -1.66 23.98
CA MET A 1 -16.72 -1.48 22.64
C MET A 1 -15.21 -1.57 22.85
N THR A 2 -14.67 -2.76 22.76
CA THR A 2 -13.25 -3.04 22.98
C THR A 2 -12.50 -2.60 21.73
N THR A 3 -11.64 -1.61 21.86
CA THR A 3 -10.82 -1.02 20.77
C THR A 3 -9.80 -2.07 20.30
N LEU A 4 -9.90 -2.52 19.05
CA LEU A 4 -8.96 -3.44 18.37
C LEU A 4 -7.52 -2.86 18.20
N LEU A 5 -7.23 -1.70 18.84
CA LEU A 5 -5.98 -0.96 18.69
C LEU A 5 -4.89 -1.33 19.72
N ASP A 6 -5.18 -2.25 20.65
CA ASP A 6 -4.25 -2.64 21.73
C ASP A 6 -3.90 -4.14 21.69
N THR A 7 -3.72 -4.73 20.52
CA THR A 7 -3.04 -6.03 20.47
C THR A 7 -1.54 -5.74 20.49
N PRO A 8 -0.84 -5.99 21.62
CA PRO A 8 0.61 -5.80 21.68
C PRO A 8 1.26 -6.69 20.63
N VAL A 9 2.23 -6.17 19.90
CA VAL A 9 3.06 -6.88 18.90
C VAL A 9 3.67 -8.16 19.50
N ASP A 10 3.84 -8.21 20.82
CA ASP A 10 4.38 -9.35 21.59
C ASP A 10 3.53 -10.63 21.58
N ARG A 11 2.33 -10.65 20.99
CA ARG A 11 1.47 -11.84 20.91
C ARG A 11 1.40 -12.48 19.52
N ILE A 12 2.02 -11.88 18.52
CA ILE A 12 2.05 -12.43 17.17
C ILE A 12 3.06 -13.57 17.15
N LYS A 13 2.62 -14.79 16.80
CA LYS A 13 3.55 -15.92 16.60
C LYS A 13 4.53 -15.54 15.48
N PRO A 14 5.81 -15.91 15.56
CA PRO A 14 6.83 -15.51 14.57
C PRO A 14 6.48 -15.83 13.11
N ASP A 15 5.64 -16.83 12.87
CA ASP A 15 5.22 -17.28 11.53
C ASP A 15 3.85 -16.74 11.08
N THR A 16 3.21 -15.85 11.87
CA THR A 16 1.89 -15.34 11.50
C THR A 16 2.05 -14.27 10.41
N PRO A 17 1.40 -14.40 9.24
CA PRO A 17 1.46 -13.37 8.21
C PRO A 17 0.75 -12.09 8.65
N ALA A 18 1.27 -10.94 8.24
CA ALA A 18 0.62 -9.65 8.43
C ALA A 18 -0.74 -9.58 7.71
N LEU A 19 -0.82 -10.25 6.56
CA LEU A 19 -2.05 -10.44 5.79
C LEU A 19 -2.06 -11.83 5.17
N ALA A 20 -3.19 -12.54 5.27
CA ALA A 20 -3.48 -13.72 4.47
C ALA A 20 -4.81 -13.53 3.73
N LEU A 21 -4.84 -13.94 2.48
CA LEU A 21 -6.02 -13.98 1.63
C LEU A 21 -6.24 -15.43 1.21
N ASN A 22 -7.44 -15.96 1.46
CA ASN A 22 -7.76 -17.34 1.22
C ASN A 22 -8.93 -17.47 0.24
N ASP A 23 -8.73 -18.19 -0.87
CA ASP A 23 -9.73 -18.57 -1.87
C ASP A 23 -10.60 -17.38 -2.34
N ALA A 24 -9.96 -16.26 -2.67
CA ALA A 24 -10.64 -15.02 -3.02
C ALA A 24 -11.22 -15.08 -4.44
N HIS A 25 -12.51 -14.79 -4.55
CA HIS A 25 -13.24 -14.70 -5.80
C HIS A 25 -13.87 -13.32 -6.01
N LYS A 26 -13.84 -12.85 -7.27
CA LYS A 26 -14.53 -11.63 -7.69
C LYS A 26 -14.97 -11.71 -9.14
N ARG A 27 -16.23 -11.36 -9.40
CA ARG A 27 -16.83 -11.33 -10.74
C ARG A 27 -17.47 -9.98 -11.02
N PHE A 28 -17.48 -9.61 -12.30
CA PHE A 28 -18.21 -8.48 -12.84
C PHE A 28 -19.06 -8.98 -14.00
N GLY A 29 -20.32 -9.30 -13.72
CA GLY A 29 -21.19 -9.99 -14.70
C GLY A 29 -20.58 -11.32 -15.16
N ALA A 30 -20.29 -11.45 -16.44
CA ALA A 30 -19.66 -12.64 -17.02
C ALA A 30 -18.11 -12.70 -16.83
N VAL A 31 -17.48 -11.59 -16.45
CA VAL A 31 -16.01 -11.52 -16.31
C VAL A 31 -15.60 -12.00 -14.92
N ILE A 32 -14.76 -13.03 -14.85
CA ILE A 32 -14.12 -13.49 -13.61
C ILE A 32 -12.80 -12.73 -13.47
N ALA A 33 -12.73 -11.84 -12.48
CA ALA A 33 -11.56 -11.01 -12.22
C ALA A 33 -10.61 -11.63 -11.20
N LEU A 34 -11.14 -12.36 -10.21
CA LEU A 34 -10.38 -13.20 -9.28
C LEU A 34 -11.05 -14.58 -9.23
N ASP A 35 -10.23 -15.63 -9.27
CA ASP A 35 -10.68 -17.02 -9.39
C ASP A 35 -9.84 -17.92 -8.45
N GLY A 36 -10.18 -17.90 -7.16
CA GLY A 36 -9.55 -18.71 -6.13
C GLY A 36 -8.13 -18.24 -5.77
N ILE A 37 -7.91 -16.91 -5.65
CA ILE A 37 -6.62 -16.36 -5.27
C ILE A 37 -6.37 -16.60 -3.79
N SER A 38 -5.23 -17.25 -3.48
CA SER A 38 -4.69 -17.34 -2.13
C SER A 38 -3.25 -16.82 -2.10
N LEU A 39 -2.97 -15.94 -1.14
CA LEU A 39 -1.64 -15.38 -0.90
C LEU A 39 -1.48 -14.95 0.56
N ASP A 40 -0.26 -14.83 1.00
CA ASP A 40 0.12 -14.26 2.29
C ASP A 40 1.24 -13.23 2.13
N VAL A 41 1.34 -12.32 3.07
CA VAL A 41 2.43 -11.33 3.18
C VAL A 41 2.90 -11.30 4.63
N ARG A 42 4.18 -11.46 4.87
CA ARG A 42 4.78 -11.50 6.21
C ARG A 42 5.16 -10.09 6.69
N HIS A 43 5.30 -9.94 8.00
CA HIS A 43 5.90 -8.72 8.55
C HIS A 43 7.35 -8.59 8.07
N GLY A 44 7.75 -7.35 7.70
CA GLY A 44 9.10 -7.11 7.18
C GLY A 44 9.38 -7.74 5.82
N GLU A 45 8.34 -8.11 5.06
CA GLU A 45 8.44 -8.67 3.72
C GLU A 45 8.01 -7.65 2.66
N VAL A 46 8.72 -7.64 1.55
CA VAL A 46 8.29 -6.99 0.30
C VAL A 46 7.83 -8.07 -0.67
N LEU A 47 6.52 -8.19 -0.86
CA LEU A 47 5.90 -9.08 -1.82
C LEU A 47 5.63 -8.34 -3.14
N ALA A 48 6.21 -8.80 -4.25
CA ALA A 48 5.85 -8.30 -5.57
C ALA A 48 4.62 -9.04 -6.12
N LEU A 49 3.67 -8.30 -6.66
CA LEU A 49 2.52 -8.84 -7.37
C LEU A 49 2.69 -8.56 -8.87
N LEU A 50 3.01 -9.59 -9.62
CA LEU A 50 3.32 -9.54 -11.04
C LEU A 50 2.19 -10.11 -11.89
N GLY A 51 2.18 -9.78 -13.16
CA GLY A 51 1.21 -10.28 -14.13
C GLY A 51 0.89 -9.25 -15.18
N ASP A 52 0.33 -9.69 -16.30
CA ASP A 52 -0.04 -8.83 -17.41
C ASP A 52 -1.27 -7.94 -17.10
N ASN A 53 -1.58 -7.03 -18.02
CA ASN A 53 -2.80 -6.25 -17.95
C ASN A 53 -4.02 -7.20 -18.01
N GLY A 54 -5.01 -6.93 -17.12
CA GLY A 54 -6.16 -7.84 -17.00
C GLY A 54 -5.91 -9.10 -16.16
N ALA A 55 -4.71 -9.30 -15.58
CA ALA A 55 -4.43 -10.46 -14.70
C ALA A 55 -5.24 -10.49 -13.39
N GLY A 56 -5.90 -9.38 -13.02
CA GLY A 56 -6.70 -9.26 -11.79
C GLY A 56 -6.03 -8.46 -10.66
N LYS A 57 -4.79 -7.98 -10.85
CA LYS A 57 -4.00 -7.26 -9.81
C LYS A 57 -4.76 -6.07 -9.21
N SER A 58 -5.25 -5.16 -10.04
CA SER A 58 -5.98 -3.97 -9.56
C SER A 58 -7.31 -4.32 -8.89
N THR A 59 -7.97 -5.43 -9.30
CA THR A 59 -9.16 -5.93 -8.62
C THR A 59 -8.80 -6.45 -7.23
N LEU A 60 -7.73 -7.21 -7.12
CA LEU A 60 -7.22 -7.71 -5.84
C LEU A 60 -6.91 -6.57 -4.86
N ILE A 61 -6.17 -5.55 -5.31
CA ILE A 61 -5.86 -4.37 -4.50
C ILE A 61 -7.15 -3.68 -4.03
N LYS A 62 -8.10 -3.47 -4.95
CA LYS A 62 -9.38 -2.83 -4.61
C LYS A 62 -10.18 -3.64 -3.58
N CYS A 63 -10.08 -4.97 -3.59
CA CYS A 63 -10.69 -5.81 -2.57
C CYS A 63 -9.97 -5.67 -1.22
N LEU A 64 -8.64 -5.71 -1.19
CA LEU A 64 -7.86 -5.53 0.03
C LEU A 64 -7.99 -4.13 0.61
N SER A 65 -8.08 -3.11 -0.22
CA SER A 65 -8.25 -1.71 0.21
C SER A 65 -9.68 -1.33 0.60
N GLY A 66 -10.66 -2.24 0.42
CA GLY A 66 -12.08 -1.99 0.72
C GLY A 66 -12.82 -1.14 -0.32
N ALA A 67 -12.20 -0.84 -1.47
CA ALA A 67 -12.86 -0.17 -2.59
C ALA A 67 -13.82 -1.12 -3.34
N LEU A 68 -13.58 -2.43 -3.25
CA LEU A 68 -14.46 -3.48 -3.74
C LEU A 68 -14.63 -4.55 -2.65
N ARG A 69 -15.73 -5.31 -2.69
CA ARG A 69 -15.95 -6.48 -1.84
C ARG A 69 -15.62 -7.74 -2.60
N LEU A 70 -15.04 -8.72 -1.93
CA LEU A 70 -14.95 -10.09 -2.44
C LEU A 70 -16.36 -10.67 -2.58
N ASP A 71 -16.56 -11.54 -3.54
CA ASP A 71 -17.81 -12.31 -3.68
C ASP A 71 -17.75 -13.55 -2.77
N SER A 72 -16.57 -14.16 -2.62
CA SER A 72 -16.27 -15.22 -1.63
C SER A 72 -14.77 -15.26 -1.30
N GLY A 73 -14.40 -16.03 -0.28
CA GLY A 73 -13.08 -16.11 0.29
C GLY A 73 -12.98 -15.35 1.61
N SER A 74 -11.79 -15.33 2.21
CA SER A 74 -11.56 -14.67 3.51
C SER A 74 -10.26 -13.89 3.53
N ILE A 75 -10.24 -12.85 4.35
CA ILE A 75 -9.06 -12.03 4.64
C ILE A 75 -8.75 -12.19 6.13
N GLU A 76 -7.47 -12.39 6.44
CA GLU A 76 -6.96 -12.41 7.81
C GLU A 76 -5.87 -11.36 7.95
N MET A 77 -5.85 -10.67 9.08
CA MET A 77 -4.78 -9.76 9.49
C MET A 77 -4.21 -10.25 10.82
N ASP A 78 -2.90 -10.49 10.86
CA ASP A 78 -2.21 -11.08 12.03
C ASP A 78 -2.87 -12.39 12.51
N GLY A 79 -3.32 -13.22 11.57
CA GLY A 79 -3.98 -14.50 11.85
C GLY A 79 -5.41 -14.38 12.37
N MET A 80 -6.00 -13.19 12.37
CA MET A 80 -7.38 -12.98 12.77
C MET A 80 -8.26 -12.67 11.56
N PRO A 81 -9.39 -13.37 11.38
CA PRO A 81 -10.34 -13.07 10.33
C PRO A 81 -10.84 -11.64 10.42
N VAL A 82 -10.83 -10.93 9.31
CA VAL A 82 -11.32 -9.55 9.22
C VAL A 82 -12.27 -9.39 8.05
N THR A 83 -13.19 -8.41 8.18
CA THR A 83 -14.10 -8.05 7.10
C THR A 83 -13.84 -6.61 6.71
N ILE A 84 -13.58 -6.38 5.42
CA ILE A 84 -13.31 -5.06 4.85
C ILE A 84 -14.46 -4.71 3.92
N HIS A 85 -15.28 -3.75 4.32
CA HIS A 85 -16.44 -3.28 3.55
C HIS A 85 -16.20 -1.93 2.89
N ALA A 86 -15.28 -1.13 3.44
CA ALA A 86 -14.98 0.21 2.99
C ALA A 86 -13.48 0.53 3.21
N PRO A 87 -12.93 1.54 2.51
CA PRO A 87 -11.53 1.96 2.72
C PRO A 87 -11.22 2.42 4.15
N SER A 88 -12.23 2.87 4.91
CA SER A 88 -12.10 3.17 6.34
C SER A 88 -11.75 1.96 7.18
N ASP A 89 -12.27 0.78 6.83
CA ASP A 89 -12.03 -0.46 7.56
C ASP A 89 -10.60 -0.95 7.33
N ALA A 90 -10.13 -0.94 6.07
CA ALA A 90 -8.75 -1.27 5.74
C ALA A 90 -7.77 -0.37 6.49
N ARG A 91 -8.04 0.96 6.53
CA ARG A 91 -7.22 1.91 7.28
C ARG A 91 -7.25 1.67 8.79
N ALA A 92 -8.41 1.33 9.35
CA ALA A 92 -8.52 0.98 10.78
C ALA A 92 -7.73 -0.27 11.15
N LEU A 93 -7.57 -1.20 10.20
CA LEU A 93 -6.71 -2.39 10.32
C LEU A 93 -5.22 -2.09 10.09
N GLY A 94 -4.85 -0.84 9.77
CA GLY A 94 -3.47 -0.45 9.50
C GLY A 94 -2.97 -0.79 8.10
N LEU A 95 -3.89 -1.02 7.15
CA LEU A 95 -3.60 -1.22 5.74
C LEU A 95 -3.80 0.10 4.98
N GLU A 96 -2.76 0.58 4.32
CA GLU A 96 -2.80 1.76 3.47
C GLU A 96 -2.48 1.39 2.02
N THR A 97 -3.04 2.13 1.08
CA THR A 97 -2.84 1.90 -0.36
C THR A 97 -2.45 3.18 -1.07
N VAL A 98 -1.38 3.12 -1.84
CA VAL A 98 -1.00 4.13 -2.83
C VAL A 98 -1.40 3.60 -4.19
N TYR A 99 -2.38 4.24 -4.80
CA TYR A 99 -2.83 3.91 -6.15
C TYR A 99 -1.95 4.56 -7.21
N GLN A 100 -2.02 4.07 -8.43
CA GLN A 100 -1.27 4.58 -9.57
C GLN A 100 -1.54 6.08 -9.84
N ASP A 101 -2.76 6.55 -9.59
CA ASP A 101 -3.17 7.96 -9.71
C ASP A 101 -2.80 8.82 -8.49
N LEU A 102 -2.06 8.24 -7.52
CA LEU A 102 -1.61 8.83 -6.25
C LEU A 102 -2.73 9.26 -5.29
N ALA A 103 -3.96 9.43 -5.75
CA ALA A 103 -5.10 9.92 -4.98
C ALA A 103 -4.73 11.17 -4.13
N LEU A 104 -4.06 12.14 -4.74
CA LEU A 104 -3.72 13.43 -4.15
C LEU A 104 -4.64 14.51 -4.71
N PHE A 105 -4.95 15.48 -3.87
CA PHE A 105 -5.69 16.69 -4.25
C PHE A 105 -4.70 17.76 -4.73
N ASP A 106 -4.65 18.03 -6.01
CA ASP A 106 -3.68 18.92 -6.64
C ASP A 106 -3.73 20.36 -6.11
N ASN A 107 -4.91 20.82 -5.71
CA ASN A 107 -5.14 22.16 -5.15
C ASN A 107 -4.85 22.28 -3.66
N LEU A 108 -4.50 21.19 -2.98
CA LEU A 108 -4.15 21.18 -1.57
C LEU A 108 -2.63 21.13 -1.36
N ARG A 109 -2.19 21.60 -0.19
CA ARG A 109 -0.80 21.53 0.26
C ARG A 109 -0.45 20.11 0.70
N PRO A 110 0.84 19.75 0.81
CA PRO A 110 1.27 18.44 1.32
C PRO A 110 0.62 18.08 2.66
N THR A 111 0.65 18.99 3.63
CA THR A 111 0.03 18.78 4.94
C THR A 111 -1.47 18.47 4.85
N ASP A 112 -2.20 19.22 4.04
CA ASP A 112 -3.65 19.01 3.87
C ASP A 112 -3.94 17.68 3.17
N ASN A 113 -3.09 17.27 2.21
CA ASN A 113 -3.14 15.94 1.59
C ASN A 113 -2.85 14.81 2.59
N PHE A 114 -1.86 14.97 3.47
CA PHE A 114 -1.55 13.99 4.51
C PHE A 114 -2.75 13.71 5.41
N TYR A 115 -3.42 14.77 5.83
CA TYR A 115 -4.49 14.69 6.82
C TYR A 115 -5.90 14.68 6.22
N ALA A 116 -6.06 14.59 4.90
CA ALA A 116 -7.36 14.54 4.26
C ALA A 116 -8.24 13.40 4.83
N GLY A 117 -9.36 13.77 5.46
CA GLY A 117 -10.27 12.84 6.14
C GLY A 117 -9.81 12.33 7.50
N ARG A 118 -8.68 12.84 8.03
CA ARG A 118 -8.12 12.52 9.39
C ARG A 118 -7.54 13.75 10.05
N GLU A 119 -8.14 14.91 9.79
CA GLU A 119 -7.67 16.20 10.27
C GLU A 119 -7.62 16.22 11.80
N LEU A 120 -6.53 16.74 12.35
CA LEU A 120 -6.41 16.95 13.77
C LEU A 120 -7.21 18.20 14.16
N ALA A 121 -8.29 18.00 14.90
CA ALA A 121 -9.15 19.07 15.36
C ALA A 121 -9.33 19.03 16.88
N GLY A 122 -9.54 20.18 17.49
CA GLY A 122 -9.74 20.28 18.95
C GLY A 122 -10.25 21.64 19.36
N PRO A 123 -10.59 21.78 20.64
CA PRO A 123 -10.52 20.81 21.72
C PRO A 123 -11.60 19.69 21.58
N THR A 124 -11.30 18.50 22.12
CA THR A 124 -12.16 17.32 21.93
C THR A 124 -13.47 17.37 22.72
N TRP A 125 -13.56 18.22 23.73
CA TRP A 125 -14.79 18.45 24.49
C TRP A 125 -15.84 19.27 23.74
N LEU A 126 -15.44 19.97 22.65
CA LEU A 126 -16.40 20.68 21.77
C LEU A 126 -17.07 19.71 20.78
N PRO A 127 -18.33 19.99 20.38
CA PRO A 127 -18.95 19.32 19.25
C PRO A 127 -18.06 19.39 18.00
N ARG A 128 -18.08 18.36 17.17
CA ARG A 128 -17.17 18.25 16.00
C ARG A 128 -17.24 19.45 15.06
N SER A 129 -18.43 20.04 14.91
CA SER A 129 -18.67 21.23 14.09
C SER A 129 -18.04 22.53 14.62
N LEU A 130 -17.65 22.57 15.88
CA LEU A 130 -17.04 23.73 16.54
C LEU A 130 -15.54 23.56 16.84
N ARG A 131 -14.94 22.48 16.37
CA ARG A 131 -13.51 22.22 16.57
C ARG A 131 -12.67 22.96 15.54
N PHE A 132 -11.56 23.53 16.01
CA PHE A 132 -10.57 24.19 15.15
C PHE A 132 -9.49 23.18 14.70
N LEU A 133 -9.03 23.30 13.45
CA LEU A 133 -7.92 22.49 12.93
C LEU A 133 -6.61 22.87 13.61
N LYS A 134 -5.87 21.88 14.08
CA LYS A 134 -4.53 22.04 14.68
C LYS A 134 -3.45 22.09 13.59
N ARG A 135 -3.56 23.08 12.67
CA ARG A 135 -2.72 23.15 11.45
C ARG A 135 -1.22 23.09 11.75
N LYS A 136 -0.74 23.82 12.78
CA LYS A 136 0.67 23.83 13.16
C LYS A 136 1.17 22.41 13.47
N ARG A 137 0.44 21.67 14.33
CA ARG A 137 0.78 20.28 14.69
C ARG A 137 0.74 19.34 13.50
N MET A 138 -0.24 19.51 12.60
CA MET A 138 -0.33 18.72 11.37
C MET A 138 0.89 18.96 10.48
N THR A 139 1.32 20.23 10.31
CA THR A 139 2.48 20.57 9.49
C THR A 139 3.78 20.05 10.10
N GLU A 140 3.97 20.20 11.42
CA GLU A 140 5.13 19.67 12.13
C GLU A 140 5.23 18.15 11.97
N SER A 141 4.14 17.42 12.22
CA SER A 141 4.12 15.96 12.05
C SER A 141 4.36 15.53 10.60
N THR A 142 3.78 16.25 9.61
CA THR A 142 4.05 15.96 8.20
C THR A 142 5.53 16.14 7.87
N ARG A 143 6.15 17.21 8.39
CA ARG A 143 7.58 17.47 8.20
C ARG A 143 8.44 16.36 8.80
N GLU A 144 8.17 15.96 10.04
CA GLU A 144 8.90 14.88 10.73
C GLU A 144 8.84 13.55 9.94
N VAL A 145 7.66 13.22 9.39
CA VAL A 145 7.52 12.02 8.55
C VAL A 145 8.37 12.13 7.28
N LEU A 146 8.29 13.25 6.58
CA LEU A 146 9.04 13.46 5.33
C LEU A 146 10.56 13.47 5.59
N GLU A 147 11.04 14.09 6.67
CA GLU A 147 12.45 14.09 7.07
C GLU A 147 12.93 12.68 7.41
N ARG A 148 12.17 11.92 8.21
CA ARG A 148 12.49 10.52 8.53
C ARG A 148 12.61 9.65 7.26
N LEU A 149 11.77 9.91 6.26
CA LEU A 149 11.78 9.20 4.98
C LEU A 149 12.79 9.80 3.99
N GLN A 150 13.54 10.83 4.40
CA GLN A 150 14.49 11.58 3.55
C GLN A 150 13.85 12.16 2.28
N VAL A 151 12.56 12.50 2.36
CA VAL A 151 11.83 13.19 1.30
C VAL A 151 11.98 14.68 1.47
N SER A 152 12.73 15.33 0.59
CA SER A 152 12.88 16.78 0.58
C SER A 152 11.80 17.41 -0.29
N LEU A 153 11.00 18.29 0.30
CA LEU A 153 10.09 19.16 -0.43
C LEU A 153 10.66 20.59 -0.46
N PRO A 154 10.54 21.29 -1.60
CA PRO A 154 11.07 22.67 -1.72
C PRO A 154 10.33 23.65 -0.81
N ASP A 155 9.02 23.46 -0.65
CA ASP A 155 8.17 24.28 0.20
C ASP A 155 6.90 23.52 0.62
N PHE A 156 6.47 23.69 1.88
CA PHE A 156 5.23 23.14 2.43
C PHE A 156 3.99 24.00 2.11
N HIS A 157 4.20 25.20 1.56
CA HIS A 157 3.11 26.11 1.20
C HIS A 157 2.67 25.94 -0.25
N THR A 158 3.52 25.37 -1.10
CA THR A 158 3.21 25.06 -2.51
C THR A 158 2.18 23.94 -2.58
N THR A 159 1.18 24.09 -3.45
CA THR A 159 0.18 23.05 -3.71
C THR A 159 0.80 21.86 -4.44
N VAL A 160 0.27 20.66 -4.20
CA VAL A 160 0.82 19.41 -4.74
C VAL A 160 0.79 19.40 -6.28
N GLY A 161 -0.20 20.05 -6.91
CA GLY A 161 -0.30 20.14 -8.36
C GLY A 161 0.87 20.89 -9.04
N LEU A 162 1.60 21.74 -8.30
CA LEU A 162 2.79 22.45 -8.78
C LEU A 162 4.10 21.69 -8.53
N MET A 163 4.03 20.51 -7.92
CA MET A 163 5.19 19.67 -7.65
C MET A 163 5.54 18.78 -8.83
N SER A 164 6.81 18.37 -8.91
CA SER A 164 7.24 17.37 -9.91
C SER A 164 6.54 16.01 -9.64
N GLY A 165 6.46 15.16 -10.66
CA GLY A 165 5.89 13.83 -10.53
C GLY A 165 6.54 13.03 -9.40
N GLY A 166 7.88 13.08 -9.29
CA GLY A 166 8.62 12.42 -8.21
C GLY A 166 8.31 12.98 -6.83
N GLN A 167 8.11 14.29 -6.70
CA GLN A 167 7.71 14.89 -5.43
C GLN A 167 6.29 14.48 -5.03
N ARG A 168 5.35 14.46 -5.99
CA ARG A 168 3.98 13.99 -5.75
C ARG A 168 3.97 12.52 -5.32
N GLN A 169 4.72 11.67 -6.01
CA GLN A 169 4.87 10.26 -5.65
C GLN A 169 5.42 10.10 -4.22
N ALA A 170 6.49 10.83 -3.89
CA ALA A 170 7.08 10.79 -2.56
C ALA A 170 6.10 11.25 -1.47
N VAL A 171 5.29 12.29 -1.74
CA VAL A 171 4.21 12.74 -0.83
C VAL A 171 3.16 11.65 -0.66
N ALA A 172 2.73 10.97 -1.73
CA ALA A 172 1.71 9.92 -1.67
C ALA A 172 2.21 8.71 -0.85
N VAL A 173 3.44 8.25 -1.10
CA VAL A 173 4.05 7.14 -0.36
C VAL A 173 4.27 7.54 1.10
N ALA A 174 4.81 8.73 1.37
CA ALA A 174 5.02 9.22 2.73
C ALA A 174 3.69 9.36 3.50
N ARG A 175 2.62 9.83 2.85
CA ARG A 175 1.27 9.87 3.44
C ARG A 175 0.80 8.47 3.85
N ALA A 176 0.90 7.49 2.97
CA ALA A 176 0.51 6.12 3.27
C ALA A 176 1.33 5.58 4.44
N THR A 177 2.66 5.74 4.41
CA THR A 177 3.56 5.23 5.44
C THR A 177 3.39 5.90 6.80
N ALA A 178 2.99 7.17 6.83
CA ALA A 178 2.74 7.90 8.08
C ALA A 178 1.63 7.27 8.92
N PHE A 179 0.66 6.64 8.26
CA PHE A 179 -0.52 6.06 8.90
C PHE A 179 -0.56 4.53 8.83
N THR A 180 0.36 3.92 8.07
CA THR A 180 0.50 2.46 8.01
C THR A 180 1.07 1.94 9.32
N SER A 181 0.34 1.03 9.94
CA SER A 181 0.86 0.31 11.11
C SER A 181 1.30 -1.12 10.76
N ARG A 182 0.71 -1.74 9.73
CA ARG A 182 0.91 -3.15 9.39
C ARG A 182 1.33 -3.39 7.95
N LEU A 183 0.55 -2.95 6.98
CA LEU A 183 0.74 -3.26 5.57
C LEU A 183 0.52 -2.04 4.68
N VAL A 184 1.41 -1.84 3.71
CA VAL A 184 1.22 -0.86 2.63
C VAL A 184 1.20 -1.55 1.27
N ILE A 185 0.24 -1.17 0.44
CA ILE A 185 0.15 -1.58 -0.97
C ILE A 185 0.58 -0.40 -1.83
N LEU A 186 1.53 -0.63 -2.73
CA LEU A 186 2.08 0.36 -3.65
C LEU A 186 1.81 -0.10 -5.08
N ASP A 187 0.91 0.59 -5.78
CA ASP A 187 0.54 0.29 -7.16
C ASP A 187 1.36 1.17 -8.11
N GLU A 188 2.28 0.57 -8.85
CA GLU A 188 3.22 1.22 -9.79
C GLU A 188 4.00 2.40 -9.17
N PRO A 189 4.67 2.21 -8.01
CA PRO A 189 5.24 3.32 -7.24
C PRO A 189 6.38 4.06 -7.95
N THR A 190 6.95 3.50 -9.00
CA THR A 190 8.07 4.07 -9.77
C THR A 190 7.69 4.42 -11.20
N ALA A 191 6.42 4.25 -11.59
CA ALA A 191 5.96 4.58 -12.93
C ALA A 191 6.13 6.08 -13.22
N ALA A 192 6.58 6.40 -14.44
CA ALA A 192 6.79 7.77 -14.92
C ALA A 192 7.77 8.63 -14.08
N LEU A 193 8.62 8.00 -13.27
CA LEU A 193 9.68 8.66 -12.51
C LEU A 193 11.02 8.61 -13.25
N GLY A 194 11.84 9.65 -13.09
CA GLY A 194 13.23 9.60 -13.48
C GLY A 194 14.04 8.63 -12.60
N VAL A 195 15.24 8.25 -13.04
CA VAL A 195 16.10 7.26 -12.36
C VAL A 195 16.36 7.64 -10.90
N ARG A 196 16.63 8.92 -10.62
CA ARG A 196 16.92 9.39 -9.26
C ARG A 196 15.71 9.34 -8.34
N GLU A 197 14.54 9.69 -8.86
CA GLU A 197 13.28 9.64 -8.13
C GLU A 197 12.86 8.20 -7.85
N ALA A 198 12.98 7.32 -8.83
CA ALA A 198 12.71 5.88 -8.67
C ALA A 198 13.61 5.28 -7.58
N ALA A 199 14.91 5.55 -7.60
CA ALA A 199 15.84 5.07 -6.57
C ALA A 199 15.41 5.49 -5.15
N ARG A 200 14.96 6.74 -4.96
CA ARG A 200 14.46 7.21 -3.65
C ARG A 200 13.22 6.45 -3.19
N VAL A 201 12.32 6.11 -4.12
CA VAL A 201 11.12 5.31 -3.79
C VAL A 201 11.51 3.89 -3.44
N LEU A 202 12.47 3.28 -4.14
CA LEU A 202 12.98 1.94 -3.81
C LEU A 202 13.66 1.93 -2.42
N ASP A 203 14.46 2.95 -2.10
CA ASP A 203 15.06 3.09 -0.78
C ASP A 203 14.00 3.23 0.32
N LEU A 204 12.89 3.93 0.04
CA LEU A 204 11.78 4.05 0.96
C LEU A 204 11.09 2.69 1.20
N ILE A 205 10.89 1.88 0.15
CA ILE A 205 10.36 0.52 0.27
C ILE A 205 11.27 -0.34 1.16
N LYS A 206 12.59 -0.28 0.96
CA LYS A 206 13.57 -1.00 1.79
C LYS A 206 13.51 -0.57 3.26
N ARG A 207 13.28 0.72 3.54
CA ARG A 207 13.11 1.22 4.92
C ARG A 207 11.83 0.70 5.56
N LEU A 208 10.71 0.69 4.84
CA LEU A 208 9.46 0.10 5.35
C LEU A 208 9.65 -1.36 5.77
N ARG A 209 10.35 -2.13 4.92
CA ARG A 209 10.74 -3.50 5.25
C ARG A 209 11.57 -3.56 6.54
N SER A 210 12.58 -2.69 6.68
CA SER A 210 13.43 -2.64 7.88
C SER A 210 12.63 -2.25 9.13
N ASP A 211 11.60 -1.42 8.97
CA ASP A 211 10.66 -1.04 10.03
C ASP A 211 9.59 -2.13 10.30
N GLN A 212 9.83 -3.36 9.82
CA GLN A 212 8.94 -4.52 9.99
C GLN A 212 7.53 -4.30 9.42
N LYS A 213 7.36 -3.41 8.43
CA LYS A 213 6.10 -3.27 7.71
C LYS A 213 6.03 -4.31 6.60
N ALA A 214 4.86 -4.90 6.41
CA ALA A 214 4.57 -5.68 5.23
C ALA A 214 4.35 -4.73 4.03
N VAL A 215 4.91 -5.04 2.88
CA VAL A 215 4.80 -4.22 1.67
C VAL A 215 4.36 -5.09 0.50
N VAL A 216 3.30 -4.69 -0.20
CA VAL A 216 2.92 -5.27 -1.48
C VAL A 216 3.26 -4.26 -2.57
N VAL A 217 4.08 -4.64 -3.53
CA VAL A 217 4.47 -3.79 -4.66
C VAL A 217 3.93 -4.39 -5.95
N ILE A 218 3.17 -3.61 -6.70
CA ILE A 218 2.83 -3.94 -8.09
C ILE A 218 3.73 -3.12 -8.98
N SER A 219 4.47 -3.77 -9.87
CA SER A 219 5.31 -3.07 -10.84
C SER A 219 5.50 -3.88 -12.10
N HIS A 220 5.61 -3.19 -13.23
CA HIS A 220 6.06 -3.77 -14.51
C HIS A 220 7.56 -3.58 -14.71
N ALA A 221 8.23 -2.75 -13.89
CA ALA A 221 9.67 -2.54 -13.92
C ALA A 221 10.39 -3.68 -13.23
N MET A 222 10.76 -4.72 -13.98
CA MET A 222 11.35 -5.95 -13.45
C MET A 222 12.62 -5.69 -12.64
N ASP A 223 13.46 -4.76 -13.09
CA ASP A 223 14.71 -4.43 -12.39
C ASP A 223 14.44 -3.87 -10.99
N HIS A 224 13.38 -3.06 -10.83
CA HIS A 224 12.96 -2.54 -9.53
C HIS A 224 12.41 -3.66 -8.63
N VAL A 225 11.65 -4.60 -9.22
CA VAL A 225 11.14 -5.77 -8.47
C VAL A 225 12.29 -6.61 -7.95
N MET A 226 13.27 -6.93 -8.80
CA MET A 226 14.44 -7.72 -8.42
C MET A 226 15.30 -7.03 -7.35
N GLU A 227 15.27 -5.69 -7.29
CA GLU A 227 16.04 -4.91 -6.32
C GLU A 227 15.43 -4.92 -4.91
N VAL A 228 14.08 -4.95 -4.80
CA VAL A 228 13.42 -4.73 -3.50
C VAL A 228 12.61 -5.90 -2.98
N ALA A 229 12.10 -6.79 -3.85
CA ALA A 229 11.17 -7.83 -3.45
C ALA A 229 11.88 -9.07 -2.90
N ASP A 230 11.36 -9.57 -1.78
CA ASP A 230 11.80 -10.83 -1.18
C ASP A 230 11.16 -12.03 -1.88
N ARG A 231 9.89 -11.88 -2.29
CA ARG A 231 9.08 -12.89 -2.94
C ARG A 231 8.19 -12.24 -3.99
N ALA A 232 7.88 -12.96 -5.05
CA ALA A 232 6.99 -12.50 -6.10
C ALA A 232 5.91 -13.54 -6.39
N ILE A 233 4.68 -13.08 -6.50
CA ILE A 233 3.53 -13.86 -6.95
C ILE A 233 3.17 -13.40 -8.36
N VAL A 234 3.01 -14.36 -9.27
CA VAL A 234 2.58 -14.09 -10.65
C VAL A 234 1.10 -14.42 -10.79
N MET A 235 0.32 -13.43 -11.21
CA MET A 235 -1.10 -13.57 -11.52
C MET A 235 -1.32 -13.62 -13.02
N ARG A 236 -2.26 -14.47 -13.43
CA ARG A 236 -2.74 -14.56 -14.82
C ARG A 236 -4.21 -14.95 -14.82
N ARG A 237 -5.04 -14.18 -15.54
CA ARG A 237 -6.50 -14.41 -15.70
C ARG A 237 -7.21 -14.68 -14.37
N GLY A 238 -6.92 -13.87 -13.36
CA GLY A 238 -7.56 -13.96 -12.05
C GLY A 238 -7.03 -15.07 -11.15
N ARG A 239 -5.97 -15.80 -11.53
CA ARG A 239 -5.39 -16.90 -10.76
C ARG A 239 -3.92 -16.66 -10.44
N LYS A 240 -3.44 -17.22 -9.33
CA LYS A 240 -2.01 -17.35 -9.03
C LYS A 240 -1.44 -18.48 -9.88
N VAL A 241 -0.49 -18.17 -10.75
CA VAL A 241 0.15 -19.14 -11.64
C VAL A 241 1.58 -19.50 -11.27
N GLY A 242 2.18 -18.74 -10.37
CA GLY A 242 3.52 -19.00 -9.87
C GLY A 242 3.87 -18.16 -8.66
N GLU A 243 4.89 -18.61 -7.97
CA GLU A 243 5.53 -17.92 -6.86
C GLU A 243 7.04 -18.18 -6.96
N LEU A 244 7.84 -17.15 -6.72
CA LEU A 244 9.30 -17.25 -6.84
C LEU A 244 10.01 -16.24 -5.93
N ILE A 245 11.28 -16.47 -5.71
CA ILE A 245 12.20 -15.55 -5.05
C ILE A 245 12.94 -14.79 -6.17
N PRO A 246 12.73 -13.46 -6.32
CA PRO A 246 13.30 -12.73 -7.45
C PRO A 246 14.83 -12.78 -7.53
N SER A 247 15.53 -12.82 -6.39
CA SER A 247 17.00 -12.92 -6.34
C SER A 247 17.55 -14.27 -6.84
N GLU A 248 16.73 -15.31 -6.91
CA GLU A 248 17.09 -16.67 -7.36
C GLU A 248 16.56 -16.98 -8.76
N ALA A 249 15.65 -16.17 -9.29
CA ALA A 249 15.00 -16.38 -10.57
C ALA A 249 15.68 -15.57 -11.69
N SER A 250 15.75 -16.13 -12.89
CA SER A 250 16.15 -15.34 -14.06
C SER A 250 14.99 -14.47 -14.54
N ARG A 251 15.32 -13.38 -15.23
CA ARG A 251 14.31 -12.48 -15.82
C ARG A 251 13.42 -13.23 -16.81
N GLU A 252 14.00 -14.17 -17.58
CA GLU A 252 13.29 -14.99 -18.57
C GLU A 252 12.28 -15.91 -17.89
N GLN A 253 12.63 -16.49 -16.73
CA GLN A 253 11.71 -17.33 -15.96
C GLN A 253 10.49 -16.54 -15.48
N ILE A 254 10.71 -15.30 -14.98
CA ILE A 254 9.61 -14.44 -14.52
C ILE A 254 8.71 -14.07 -15.71
N VAL A 255 9.31 -13.66 -16.85
CA VAL A 255 8.56 -13.31 -18.06
C VAL A 255 7.79 -14.50 -18.59
N SER A 256 8.37 -15.70 -18.62
CA SER A 256 7.70 -16.93 -19.05
C SER A 256 6.44 -17.21 -18.21
N LEU A 257 6.50 -17.04 -16.89
CA LEU A 257 5.32 -17.19 -16.01
C LEU A 257 4.24 -16.15 -16.30
N ILE A 258 4.63 -14.91 -16.60
CA ILE A 258 3.68 -13.83 -16.90
C ILE A 258 2.96 -14.09 -18.22
N VAL A 259 3.69 -14.43 -19.27
CA VAL A 259 3.17 -14.66 -20.62
C VAL A 259 2.50 -16.00 -20.76
N GLY A 260 2.99 -17.03 -20.04
CA GLY A 260 2.45 -18.38 -20.09
C GLY A 260 3.05 -19.22 -21.20
N GLY A 261 4.37 -19.17 -21.30
CA GLY A 261 5.16 -20.04 -22.14
C GLY A 261 5.15 -21.48 -21.65
#